data_5683d879837797742605311852243b28
#
_entry.id   5683d879837797742605311852243b28
#
_cell.length_a   1.000
_cell.length_b   1.000
_cell.length_c   1.000
_cell.angle_alpha   90.00
_cell.angle_beta   90.00
_cell.angle_gamma   90.00
#
_symmetry.space_group_name_H-M   'P 1'
#
loop_
_entity.id
_entity.type
_entity.pdbx_description
1 polymer ?
#
loop_
_entity_poly.entity_id
_entity_poly.type
_entity_poly.pdbx_seq_one_letter_code
_entity_poly.pdbx_strand_id
1 'polypeptide(L)'
;MESEIETLFSSLESPNPYFSPEWLRCWLKWTNKEQKPFAAIVRERSGRLTAFWPFVEKKGILGARGLWPYLNNEANYFDPLGFPEAIPTLVKGVHGLLGDYHFIWTSLLRDSFWSNYLAPVLAESKTPCLLRIARKTCLADLNSFSSFEEYLTDRLGAKSKKSLRYSKRRLLDLGGVTFERHSDPDGIRSMLPATCLVEVNSWKGPAIAGLYSVRGKRAFFFELLPALAEKGRAVASCLRVEGFAIAWELGLLWQNGGTYGLHNLAYDEDWKLHSPGKQLLVHNLAASHAEGRSVDFLPGHLDYKQKFATRYEPVRELHWFRRSARGFLARKLILLNMRIRRRIMSRAKGRAYAAFQQNLDEYLGAFPVDSKG
;
A
#
# COMPACT_ATOMS: atom_id res chain seq x y z
N MET A 1 22.95 6.25 -7.35
CA MET A 1 21.76 6.34 -6.45
C MET A 1 20.94 5.04 -6.45
N GLU A 2 20.50 4.49 -7.59
CA GLU A 2 19.71 3.25 -7.62
C GLU A 2 20.45 2.07 -6.96
N SER A 3 21.72 1.85 -7.30
CA SER A 3 22.57 0.80 -6.69
C SER A 3 22.78 1.00 -5.18
N GLU A 4 22.88 2.24 -4.72
CA GLU A 4 23.02 2.53 -3.28
C GLU A 4 21.70 2.27 -2.53
N ILE A 5 20.56 2.58 -3.16
CA ILE A 5 19.24 2.26 -2.59
C ILE A 5 19.05 0.75 -2.53
N GLU A 6 19.48 -0.01 -3.56
CA GLU A 6 19.44 -1.47 -3.55
C GLU A 6 20.31 -2.04 -2.41
N THR A 7 21.53 -1.53 -2.26
CA THR A 7 22.43 -1.93 -1.16
C THR A 7 21.79 -1.67 0.19
N LEU A 8 21.22 -0.46 0.40
CA LEU A 8 20.53 -0.12 1.63
C LEU A 8 19.30 -1.02 1.85
N PHE A 9 18.44 -1.17 0.84
CA PHE A 9 17.21 -1.97 0.90
C PHE A 9 17.52 -3.41 1.30
N SER A 10 18.49 -4.04 0.64
CA SER A 10 18.88 -5.43 0.89
C SER A 10 19.59 -5.66 2.24
N SER A 11 20.14 -4.57 2.85
CA SER A 11 20.79 -4.64 4.16
C SER A 11 19.80 -4.49 5.33
N LEU A 12 18.57 -4.09 5.07
CA LEU A 12 17.57 -3.88 6.12
C LEU A 12 16.76 -5.16 6.38
N GLU A 13 16.47 -5.43 7.63
CA GLU A 13 15.65 -6.58 8.02
C GLU A 13 14.20 -6.46 7.52
N SER A 14 13.62 -5.27 7.60
CA SER A 14 12.23 -5.01 7.23
C SER A 14 12.07 -3.72 6.41
N PRO A 15 12.64 -3.68 5.18
CA PRO A 15 12.53 -2.51 4.34
C PRO A 15 11.09 -2.26 3.88
N ASN A 16 10.76 -0.99 3.63
CA ASN A 16 9.49 -0.62 3.05
C ASN A 16 9.43 -1.08 1.57
N PRO A 17 8.55 -2.02 1.18
CA PRO A 17 8.53 -2.57 -0.18
C PRO A 17 8.21 -1.54 -1.25
N TYR A 18 7.50 -0.46 -0.88
CA TYR A 18 7.15 0.64 -1.79
C TYR A 18 8.31 1.59 -2.07
N PHE A 19 9.47 1.38 -1.44
CA PHE A 19 10.71 2.09 -1.71
C PHE A 19 11.81 1.19 -2.24
N SER A 20 11.45 0.00 -2.73
CA SER A 20 12.39 -0.82 -3.48
C SER A 20 12.84 -0.09 -4.75
N PRO A 21 14.06 -0.32 -5.24
CA PRO A 21 14.57 0.31 -6.46
C PRO A 21 13.65 0.10 -7.67
N GLU A 22 13.06 -1.10 -7.81
CA GLU A 22 12.14 -1.42 -8.89
C GLU A 22 10.88 -0.55 -8.82
N TRP A 23 10.31 -0.37 -7.61
CA TRP A 23 9.15 0.48 -7.40
C TRP A 23 9.45 1.93 -7.76
N LEU A 24 10.56 2.46 -7.25
CA LEU A 24 10.99 3.84 -7.48
C LEU A 24 11.26 4.10 -8.97
N ARG A 25 11.97 3.19 -9.66
CA ARG A 25 12.25 3.28 -11.10
C ARG A 25 10.97 3.29 -11.93
N CYS A 26 10.07 2.34 -11.70
CA CYS A 26 8.80 2.26 -12.40
C CYS A 26 7.92 3.49 -12.11
N TRP A 27 7.93 3.99 -10.87
CA TRP A 27 7.19 5.19 -10.51
C TRP A 27 7.71 6.42 -11.26
N LEU A 28 9.02 6.64 -11.31
CA LEU A 28 9.64 7.73 -12.06
C LEU A 28 9.28 7.66 -13.55
N LYS A 29 9.28 6.46 -14.12
CA LYS A 29 8.99 6.25 -15.54
C LYS A 29 7.52 6.48 -15.91
N TRP A 30 6.59 5.96 -15.10
CA TRP A 30 5.19 5.83 -15.50
C TRP A 30 4.24 6.82 -14.83
N THR A 31 4.57 7.36 -13.65
CA THR A 31 3.63 8.17 -12.85
C THR A 31 4.10 9.59 -12.55
N ASN A 32 5.37 9.92 -12.77
CA ASN A 32 5.97 11.19 -12.32
C ASN A 32 6.33 12.17 -13.43
N LYS A 33 5.61 12.24 -14.52
CA LYS A 33 6.01 13.09 -15.67
C LYS A 33 6.11 14.60 -15.37
N GLU A 34 5.44 15.09 -14.32
CA GLU A 34 5.36 16.52 -13.98
C GLU A 34 5.77 16.85 -12.54
N GLN A 35 6.18 15.86 -11.76
CA GLN A 35 6.53 16.05 -10.36
C GLN A 35 8.05 16.17 -10.21
N LYS A 36 8.50 17.10 -9.35
CA LYS A 36 9.92 17.26 -9.03
C LYS A 36 10.26 16.30 -7.87
N PRO A 37 10.96 15.19 -8.14
CA PRO A 37 11.37 14.27 -7.07
C PRO A 37 12.38 14.94 -6.15
N PHE A 38 12.26 14.66 -4.87
CA PHE A 38 13.15 15.10 -3.81
C PHE A 38 13.44 13.91 -2.88
N ALA A 39 14.66 13.76 -2.41
CA ALA A 39 15.01 12.74 -1.43
C ALA A 39 15.76 13.38 -0.26
N ALA A 40 15.32 13.10 0.96
CA ALA A 40 16.11 13.29 2.15
C ALA A 40 16.99 12.05 2.36
N ILE A 41 18.27 12.23 2.59
CA ILE A 41 19.24 11.14 2.76
C ILE A 41 20.14 11.38 3.96
N VAL A 42 20.63 10.29 4.54
CA VAL A 42 21.72 10.30 5.51
C VAL A 42 22.86 9.45 4.96
N ARG A 43 24.07 9.97 5.06
CA ARG A 43 25.31 9.25 4.69
C ARG A 43 26.27 9.21 5.88
N GLU A 44 26.97 8.11 5.99
CA GLU A 44 28.14 8.02 6.85
C GLU A 44 29.29 8.87 6.33
N ARG A 45 30.34 9.04 7.14
CA ARG A 45 31.59 9.71 6.70
C ARG A 45 32.27 9.00 5.54
N SER A 46 32.10 7.69 5.41
CA SER A 46 32.55 6.87 4.29
C SER A 46 31.83 7.18 2.94
N GLY A 47 30.73 7.95 2.99
CA GLY A 47 29.86 8.21 1.85
C GLY A 47 28.73 7.18 1.69
N ARG A 48 28.72 6.07 2.46
CA ARG A 48 27.69 5.04 2.40
C ARG A 48 26.31 5.62 2.76
N LEU A 49 25.28 5.33 1.94
CA LEU A 49 23.90 5.68 2.21
C LEU A 49 23.36 4.83 3.36
N THR A 50 22.85 5.47 4.41
CA THR A 50 22.34 4.79 5.61
C THR A 50 20.88 5.07 5.90
N ALA A 51 20.30 6.13 5.31
CA ALA A 51 18.86 6.35 5.33
C ALA A 51 18.39 7.13 4.10
N PHE A 52 17.15 6.88 3.68
CA PHE A 52 16.55 7.43 2.47
C PHE A 52 15.04 7.62 2.66
N TRP A 53 14.55 8.83 2.36
CA TRP A 53 13.11 9.15 2.42
C TRP A 53 12.72 9.98 1.20
N PRO A 54 11.98 9.40 0.23
CA PRO A 54 11.61 10.08 -1.00
C PRO A 54 10.35 10.93 -0.82
N PHE A 55 10.37 12.11 -1.43
CA PHE A 55 9.28 13.06 -1.51
C PHE A 55 9.11 13.58 -2.93
N VAL A 56 8.06 14.34 -3.16
CA VAL A 56 7.90 15.20 -4.32
C VAL A 56 7.70 16.64 -3.87
N GLU A 57 8.39 17.56 -4.51
CA GLU A 57 8.16 18.98 -4.32
C GLU A 57 6.94 19.41 -5.15
N LYS A 58 5.99 20.07 -4.52
CA LYS A 58 4.83 20.65 -5.20
C LYS A 58 4.57 22.06 -4.71
N LYS A 59 4.06 22.90 -5.60
CA LYS A 59 3.46 24.17 -5.24
C LYS A 59 2.01 23.92 -4.86
N GLY A 60 1.64 24.26 -3.65
CA GLY A 60 0.26 24.24 -3.16
C GLY A 60 -0.49 25.53 -3.47
N ILE A 61 -1.67 25.64 -2.86
CA ILE A 61 -2.54 26.82 -3.02
C ILE A 61 -1.79 28.08 -2.57
N LEU A 62 -1.98 29.18 -3.31
CA LEU A 62 -1.36 30.49 -3.08
C LEU A 62 0.19 30.46 -3.06
N GLY A 63 0.79 29.58 -3.86
CA GLY A 63 2.24 29.49 -4.01
C GLY A 63 2.97 28.90 -2.80
N ALA A 64 2.28 28.26 -1.86
CA ALA A 64 2.91 27.55 -0.76
C ALA A 64 3.70 26.37 -1.30
N ARG A 65 5.02 26.36 -1.11
CA ARG A 65 5.88 25.21 -1.45
C ARG A 65 5.79 24.16 -0.35
N GLY A 66 5.64 22.90 -0.73
CA GLY A 66 5.60 21.79 0.22
C GLY A 66 6.27 20.54 -0.31
N LEU A 67 6.62 19.66 0.62
CA LEU A 67 7.02 18.29 0.34
C LEU A 67 5.83 17.36 0.59
N TRP A 68 5.58 16.53 -0.40
CA TRP A 68 4.49 15.56 -0.41
C TRP A 68 5.06 14.15 -0.44
N PRO A 69 4.33 13.15 0.08
CA PRO A 69 4.77 11.78 -0.04
C PRO A 69 5.05 11.41 -1.50
N TYR A 70 6.16 10.73 -1.72
CA TYR A 70 6.48 10.07 -2.97
C TYR A 70 5.64 8.80 -3.08
N LEU A 71 4.35 8.97 -3.30
CA LEU A 71 3.40 7.88 -3.40
C LEU A 71 2.63 8.00 -4.71
N ASN A 72 2.46 6.85 -5.39
CA ASN A 72 1.26 6.65 -6.17
C ASN A 72 0.16 6.16 -5.20
N ASN A 73 -1.08 6.16 -5.62
CA ASN A 73 -2.20 5.72 -4.79
C ASN A 73 -2.14 4.22 -4.43
N GLU A 74 -1.16 3.49 -4.97
CA GLU A 74 -0.95 2.06 -4.77
C GLU A 74 0.03 1.74 -3.64
N ALA A 75 0.85 2.71 -3.23
CA ALA A 75 1.74 2.51 -2.09
C ALA A 75 0.96 2.61 -0.78
N ASN A 76 1.15 1.64 0.10
CA ASN A 76 0.40 1.54 1.35
C ASN A 76 1.19 1.94 2.59
N TYR A 77 2.51 2.15 2.47
CA TYR A 77 3.37 2.63 3.54
C TYR A 77 4.37 3.65 3.02
N PHE A 78 4.70 4.62 3.89
CA PHE A 78 5.62 5.72 3.57
C PHE A 78 6.75 5.85 4.60
N ASP A 79 6.97 4.86 5.43
CA ASP A 79 8.11 4.85 6.34
C ASP A 79 9.41 4.86 5.53
N PRO A 80 10.45 5.64 5.93
CA PRO A 80 11.72 5.68 5.21
C PRO A 80 12.45 4.33 5.22
N LEU A 81 13.38 4.17 4.29
CA LEU A 81 14.43 3.16 4.41
C LEU A 81 15.55 3.71 5.32
N GLY A 82 16.10 2.89 6.19
CA GLY A 82 17.27 3.29 6.96
C GLY A 82 17.55 2.37 8.13
N PHE A 83 18.81 2.38 8.53
CA PHE A 83 19.25 1.74 9.77
C PHE A 83 18.67 2.50 10.97
N PRO A 84 18.30 1.82 12.05
CA PRO A 84 17.66 2.42 13.22
C PRO A 84 18.41 3.65 13.75
N GLU A 85 19.73 3.62 13.76
CA GLU A 85 20.60 4.69 14.23
C GLU A 85 20.63 5.92 13.31
N ALA A 86 20.36 5.75 12.01
CA ALA A 86 20.34 6.83 11.03
C ALA A 86 18.98 7.54 10.93
N ILE A 87 17.88 6.85 11.29
CA ILE A 87 16.52 7.37 11.19
C ILE A 87 16.30 8.65 12.00
N PRO A 88 16.75 8.78 13.25
CA PRO A 88 16.59 10.03 14.02
C PRO A 88 17.22 11.23 13.31
N THR A 89 18.39 11.06 12.71
CA THR A 89 19.09 12.10 11.95
C THR A 89 18.29 12.48 10.70
N LEU A 90 17.76 11.48 9.97
CA LEU A 90 16.91 11.70 8.80
C LEU A 90 15.65 12.48 9.17
N VAL A 91 14.95 12.10 10.23
CA VAL A 91 13.72 12.75 10.69
C VAL A 91 13.98 14.20 11.11
N LYS A 92 15.07 14.47 11.88
CA LYS A 92 15.49 15.83 12.24
C LYS A 92 15.85 16.65 11.01
N GLY A 93 16.55 16.06 10.03
CA GLY A 93 16.87 16.70 8.76
C GLY A 93 15.62 17.09 7.97
N VAL A 94 14.67 16.16 7.82
CA VAL A 94 13.39 16.45 7.15
C VAL A 94 12.59 17.52 7.88
N HIS A 95 12.55 17.48 9.22
CA HIS A 95 11.92 18.54 10.00
C HIS A 95 12.59 19.91 9.76
N GLY A 96 13.93 19.95 9.66
CA GLY A 96 14.70 21.16 9.36
C GLY A 96 14.36 21.80 8.00
N LEU A 97 13.90 21.02 7.03
CA LEU A 97 13.46 21.51 5.72
C LEU A 97 12.23 22.45 5.81
N LEU A 98 11.58 22.56 6.96
CA LEU A 98 10.57 23.62 7.19
C LEU A 98 11.18 25.04 7.17
N GLY A 99 12.50 25.16 7.16
CA GLY A 99 13.20 26.41 6.81
C GLY A 99 12.91 26.87 5.37
N ASP A 100 12.82 25.94 4.43
CA ASP A 100 12.66 26.18 2.99
C ASP A 100 11.25 25.93 2.48
N TYR A 101 10.51 25.03 3.14
CA TYR A 101 9.16 24.62 2.77
C TYR A 101 8.12 25.14 3.77
N HIS A 102 6.91 25.46 3.28
CA HIS A 102 5.82 25.93 4.13
C HIS A 102 5.11 24.81 4.87
N PHE A 103 5.15 23.60 4.30
CA PHE A 103 4.64 22.38 4.95
C PHE A 103 5.35 21.14 4.42
N ILE A 104 5.33 20.08 5.23
CA ILE A 104 5.76 18.73 4.87
C ILE A 104 4.64 17.79 5.25
N TRP A 105 4.20 16.99 4.28
CA TRP A 105 3.19 15.96 4.50
C TRP A 105 3.85 14.58 4.46
N THR A 106 3.58 13.77 5.48
CA THR A 106 3.89 12.35 5.51
C THR A 106 2.61 11.59 5.74
N SER A 107 2.41 10.47 5.04
CA SER A 107 1.17 9.70 5.06
C SER A 107 1.49 8.23 5.25
N LEU A 108 0.51 7.44 5.69
CA LEU A 108 0.61 5.99 5.78
C LEU A 108 1.85 5.49 6.55
N LEU A 109 2.14 6.16 7.68
CA LEU A 109 3.24 5.78 8.56
C LEU A 109 2.78 4.68 9.52
N ARG A 110 3.54 3.58 9.60
CA ARG A 110 3.30 2.51 10.56
C ARG A 110 3.47 3.02 12.00
N ASP A 111 2.77 2.42 12.94
CA ASP A 111 2.79 2.85 14.35
C ASP A 111 4.17 2.69 15.00
N SER A 112 4.91 1.66 14.65
CA SER A 112 6.29 1.45 15.11
C SER A 112 7.22 2.60 14.70
N PHE A 113 7.14 3.05 13.43
CA PHE A 113 7.94 4.18 12.96
C PHE A 113 7.52 5.49 13.66
N TRP A 114 6.22 5.69 13.83
CA TRP A 114 5.70 6.84 14.57
C TRP A 114 6.25 6.88 16.00
N SER A 115 6.05 5.81 16.75
CA SER A 115 6.37 5.76 18.18
C SER A 115 7.88 5.87 18.46
N ASN A 116 8.68 5.21 17.63
CA ASN A 116 10.14 5.14 17.87
C ASN A 116 10.89 6.38 17.39
N TYR A 117 10.41 7.06 16.34
CA TYR A 117 11.22 8.08 15.67
C TYR A 117 10.54 9.44 15.52
N LEU A 118 9.26 9.50 15.18
CA LEU A 118 8.59 10.78 14.91
C LEU A 118 8.06 11.46 16.17
N ALA A 119 7.44 10.70 17.07
CA ALA A 119 6.86 11.25 18.29
C ALA A 119 7.89 11.97 19.17
N PRO A 120 9.11 11.45 19.39
CA PRO A 120 10.16 12.14 20.13
C PRO A 120 10.55 13.48 19.49
N VAL A 121 10.76 13.52 18.17
CA VAL A 121 11.13 14.76 17.46
C VAL A 121 10.04 15.82 17.56
N LEU A 122 8.76 15.40 17.49
CA LEU A 122 7.63 16.32 17.64
C LEU A 122 7.51 16.88 19.06
N ALA A 123 7.75 16.06 20.07
CA ALA A 123 7.72 16.51 21.47
C ALA A 123 8.76 17.60 21.74
N GLU A 124 9.94 17.48 21.14
CA GLU A 124 11.04 18.45 21.28
C GLU A 124 10.81 19.74 20.48
N SER A 125 10.23 19.64 19.27
CA SER A 125 10.29 20.73 18.29
C SER A 125 9.25 21.83 18.49
N LYS A 126 8.17 21.57 19.23
CA LYS A 126 7.01 22.49 19.40
C LYS A 126 6.45 23.00 18.05
N THR A 127 6.72 22.31 16.94
CA THR A 127 6.34 22.73 15.60
C THR A 127 4.84 22.55 15.38
N PRO A 128 4.13 23.50 14.76
CA PRO A 128 2.72 23.31 14.40
C PRO A 128 2.55 22.07 13.51
N CYS A 129 1.73 21.14 13.93
CA CYS A 129 1.45 19.95 13.17
C CYS A 129 -0.03 19.57 13.20
N LEU A 130 -0.44 18.71 12.27
CA LEU A 130 -1.70 17.96 12.29
C LEU A 130 -1.35 16.48 12.23
N LEU A 131 -1.71 15.77 13.28
CA LEU A 131 -1.55 14.34 13.37
C LEU A 131 -2.93 13.69 13.36
N ARG A 132 -3.08 12.62 12.59
CA ARG A 132 -4.27 11.78 12.66
C ARG A 132 -3.95 10.31 12.42
N ILE A 133 -4.83 9.43 12.90
CA ILE A 133 -4.88 8.05 12.42
C ILE A 133 -5.61 8.11 11.07
N ALA A 134 -4.87 7.84 10.00
CA ALA A 134 -5.40 7.86 8.65
C ALA A 134 -6.24 6.61 8.38
N ARG A 135 -5.71 5.44 8.76
CA ARG A 135 -6.30 4.11 8.55
C ARG A 135 -5.88 3.16 9.67
N LYS A 136 -6.39 1.93 9.63
CA LYS A 136 -5.86 0.79 10.37
C LYS A 136 -5.40 -0.25 9.39
N THR A 137 -4.25 -0.88 9.64
CA THR A 137 -3.88 -2.11 8.97
C THR A 137 -4.34 -3.32 9.76
N CYS A 138 -4.66 -4.38 9.06
CA CYS A 138 -5.09 -5.66 9.59
C CYS A 138 -3.94 -6.65 9.40
N LEU A 139 -3.50 -7.31 10.46
CA LEU A 139 -2.37 -8.22 10.46
C LEU A 139 -2.82 -9.61 10.89
N ALA A 140 -2.31 -10.65 10.25
CA ALA A 140 -2.48 -12.02 10.70
C ALA A 140 -1.09 -12.61 11.02
N ASP A 141 -0.87 -12.87 12.30
CA ASP A 141 0.32 -13.54 12.79
C ASP A 141 0.11 -15.06 12.72
N LEU A 142 0.31 -15.60 11.52
CA LEU A 142 0.04 -17.01 11.24
C LEU A 142 0.96 -17.94 12.02
N ASN A 143 2.19 -17.50 12.32
CA ASN A 143 3.20 -18.29 13.01
C ASN A 143 2.88 -18.52 14.50
N SER A 144 1.89 -17.81 15.05
CA SER A 144 1.42 -18.03 16.42
C SER A 144 0.50 -19.25 16.56
N PHE A 145 0.15 -19.91 15.45
CA PHE A 145 -0.72 -21.08 15.40
C PHE A 145 0.07 -22.32 14.99
N SER A 146 -0.20 -23.45 15.64
CA SER A 146 0.44 -24.73 15.35
C SER A 146 0.02 -25.31 14.00
N SER A 147 -1.16 -24.93 13.50
CA SER A 147 -1.70 -25.34 12.20
C SER A 147 -2.59 -24.26 11.58
N PHE A 148 -2.70 -24.31 10.27
CA PHE A 148 -3.61 -23.43 9.56
C PHE A 148 -5.09 -23.66 9.90
N GLU A 149 -5.49 -24.90 10.24
CA GLU A 149 -6.87 -25.20 10.68
C GLU A 149 -7.15 -24.60 12.06
N GLU A 150 -6.18 -24.56 12.96
CA GLU A 150 -6.27 -23.88 14.24
C GLU A 150 -6.52 -22.38 14.03
N TYR A 151 -5.70 -21.73 13.18
CA TYR A 151 -5.92 -20.32 12.80
C TYR A 151 -7.32 -20.08 12.22
N LEU A 152 -7.78 -20.93 11.29
CA LEU A 152 -9.12 -20.78 10.73
C LEU A 152 -10.21 -20.98 11.79
N THR A 153 -9.96 -21.82 12.79
CA THR A 153 -10.91 -22.08 13.88
C THR A 153 -11.01 -20.88 14.82
N ASP A 154 -9.88 -20.25 15.11
CA ASP A 154 -9.81 -19.02 15.90
C ASP A 154 -10.51 -17.85 15.18
N ARG A 155 -10.27 -17.69 13.87
CA ARG A 155 -10.74 -16.52 13.12
C ARG A 155 -12.15 -16.64 12.57
N LEU A 156 -12.62 -17.85 12.28
CA LEU A 156 -13.90 -18.09 11.62
C LEU A 156 -14.85 -18.91 12.50
N GLY A 157 -16.00 -18.34 12.85
CA GLY A 157 -17.06 -19.10 13.50
C GLY A 157 -17.58 -20.25 12.63
N ALA A 158 -18.24 -21.23 13.27
CA ALA A 158 -18.74 -22.46 12.63
C ALA A 158 -19.54 -22.22 11.33
N LYS A 159 -20.43 -21.21 11.32
CA LYS A 159 -21.22 -20.82 10.13
C LYS A 159 -20.32 -20.37 8.97
N SER A 160 -19.28 -19.58 9.25
CA SER A 160 -18.35 -19.08 8.23
C SER A 160 -17.48 -20.19 7.66
N LYS A 161 -17.01 -21.12 8.51
CA LYS A 161 -16.26 -22.33 8.08
C LYS A 161 -17.15 -23.24 7.23
N LYS A 162 -18.41 -23.49 7.65
CA LYS A 162 -19.35 -24.27 6.86
C LYS A 162 -19.60 -23.65 5.48
N SER A 163 -19.81 -22.32 5.43
CA SER A 163 -20.00 -21.60 4.17
C SER A 163 -18.76 -21.67 3.26
N LEU A 164 -17.55 -21.57 3.84
CA LEU A 164 -16.29 -21.68 3.09
C LEU A 164 -16.14 -23.08 2.47
N ARG A 165 -16.37 -24.13 3.26
CA ARG A 165 -16.32 -25.53 2.76
C ARG A 165 -17.38 -25.78 1.69
N TYR A 166 -18.60 -25.28 1.87
CA TYR A 166 -19.67 -25.43 0.90
C TYR A 166 -19.35 -24.74 -0.43
N SER A 167 -18.88 -23.49 -0.41
CA SER A 167 -18.50 -22.78 -1.63
C SER A 167 -17.28 -23.43 -2.32
N LYS A 168 -16.32 -23.97 -1.54
CA LYS A 168 -15.19 -24.73 -2.10
C LYS A 168 -15.68 -25.99 -2.83
N ARG A 169 -16.57 -26.76 -2.21
CA ARG A 169 -17.13 -27.98 -2.84
C ARG A 169 -17.86 -27.64 -4.14
N ARG A 170 -18.75 -26.65 -4.10
CA ARG A 170 -19.45 -26.20 -5.31
C ARG A 170 -18.53 -25.73 -6.43
N LEU A 171 -17.39 -25.12 -6.07
CA LEU A 171 -16.39 -24.72 -7.05
C LEU A 171 -15.71 -25.95 -7.65
N LEU A 172 -15.32 -26.94 -6.82
CA LEU A 172 -14.67 -28.16 -7.27
C LEU A 172 -15.61 -29.05 -8.09
N ASP A 173 -16.92 -29.05 -7.81
CA ASP A 173 -17.96 -29.80 -8.55
C ASP A 173 -18.08 -29.31 -10.02
N LEU A 174 -17.53 -28.12 -10.35
CA LEU A 174 -17.50 -27.61 -11.74
C LEU A 174 -16.46 -28.33 -12.61
N GLY A 175 -15.49 -29.00 -12.00
CA GLY A 175 -14.31 -29.56 -12.69
C GLY A 175 -13.27 -28.52 -13.07
N GLY A 176 -12.11 -29.00 -13.54
CA GLY A 176 -11.03 -28.17 -14.09
C GLY A 176 -10.53 -27.00 -13.20
N VAL A 177 -10.68 -27.10 -11.87
CA VAL A 177 -10.29 -26.06 -10.92
C VAL A 177 -8.79 -26.14 -10.60
N THR A 178 -8.07 -25.05 -10.86
CA THR A 178 -6.65 -24.92 -10.55
C THR A 178 -6.34 -23.67 -9.73
N PHE A 179 -5.39 -23.79 -8.78
CA PHE A 179 -4.79 -22.70 -8.05
C PHE A 179 -3.34 -22.54 -8.52
N GLU A 180 -3.05 -21.47 -9.21
CA GLU A 180 -1.72 -21.15 -9.68
C GLU A 180 -1.09 -20.10 -8.76
N ARG A 181 0.22 -20.24 -8.49
CA ARG A 181 0.97 -19.29 -7.68
C ARG A 181 2.38 -19.18 -8.25
N HIS A 182 2.77 -17.99 -8.67
CA HIS A 182 4.04 -17.69 -9.29
C HIS A 182 4.79 -16.62 -8.49
N SER A 183 6.08 -16.86 -8.29
CA SER A 183 7.02 -15.92 -7.68
C SER A 183 8.21 -15.62 -8.60
N ASP A 184 8.22 -16.21 -9.80
CA ASP A 184 9.22 -16.00 -10.84
C ASP A 184 8.70 -14.98 -11.87
N PRO A 185 9.63 -14.27 -12.59
CA PRO A 185 9.25 -13.23 -13.54
C PRO A 185 8.39 -13.70 -14.70
N ASP A 186 8.66 -14.90 -15.24
CA ASP A 186 7.99 -15.41 -16.43
C ASP A 186 6.59 -15.92 -16.11
N GLY A 187 6.45 -16.64 -14.99
CA GLY A 187 5.16 -17.03 -14.46
C GLY A 187 4.26 -15.84 -14.19
N ILE A 188 4.78 -14.77 -13.56
CA ILE A 188 4.02 -13.54 -13.34
C ILE A 188 3.64 -12.89 -14.67
N ARG A 189 4.57 -12.76 -15.65
CA ARG A 189 4.24 -12.19 -16.97
C ARG A 189 3.12 -12.94 -17.67
N SER A 190 3.16 -14.27 -17.62
CA SER A 190 2.13 -15.11 -18.26
C SER A 190 0.74 -14.91 -17.67
N MET A 191 0.65 -14.57 -16.39
CA MET A 191 -0.63 -14.31 -15.71
C MET A 191 -1.24 -12.94 -15.99
N LEU A 192 -0.43 -11.91 -16.30
CA LEU A 192 -0.90 -10.52 -16.38
C LEU A 192 -2.11 -10.29 -17.31
N PRO A 193 -2.18 -10.87 -18.51
CA PRO A 193 -3.36 -10.70 -19.37
C PRO A 193 -4.66 -11.23 -18.71
N ALA A 194 -4.58 -12.41 -18.10
CA ALA A 194 -5.74 -13.01 -17.43
C ALA A 194 -6.18 -12.21 -16.19
N THR A 195 -5.22 -11.70 -15.40
CA THR A 195 -5.53 -10.86 -14.23
C THR A 195 -6.19 -9.54 -14.61
N CYS A 196 -5.84 -8.97 -15.78
CA CYS A 196 -6.53 -7.79 -16.32
C CYS A 196 -8.01 -8.07 -16.61
N LEU A 197 -8.33 -9.22 -17.23
CA LEU A 197 -9.73 -9.60 -17.53
C LEU A 197 -10.52 -9.76 -16.24
N VAL A 198 -9.98 -10.45 -15.24
CA VAL A 198 -10.63 -10.59 -13.93
C VAL A 198 -10.89 -9.21 -13.29
N GLU A 199 -9.95 -8.26 -13.39
CA GLU A 199 -10.17 -6.92 -12.83
C GLU A 199 -11.25 -6.13 -13.55
N VAL A 200 -11.31 -6.21 -14.88
CA VAL A 200 -12.36 -5.57 -15.69
C VAL A 200 -13.74 -6.09 -15.30
N ASN A 201 -13.88 -7.40 -15.10
CA ASN A 201 -15.12 -8.05 -14.71
C ASN A 201 -15.46 -7.97 -13.22
N SER A 202 -14.54 -7.45 -12.41
CA SER A 202 -14.75 -7.22 -10.98
C SER A 202 -15.47 -5.89 -10.70
N TRP A 203 -15.94 -5.71 -9.47
CA TRP A 203 -16.47 -4.42 -9.01
C TRP A 203 -15.49 -3.24 -9.21
N LYS A 204 -14.19 -3.51 -9.34
CA LYS A 204 -13.13 -2.50 -9.54
C LYS A 204 -13.15 -1.93 -10.97
N GLY A 205 -13.58 -2.69 -11.96
CA GLY A 205 -13.65 -2.25 -13.35
C GLY A 205 -14.53 -1.00 -13.52
N PRO A 206 -15.83 -1.06 -13.21
CA PRO A 206 -16.73 0.10 -13.28
C PRO A 206 -16.30 1.25 -12.36
N ALA A 207 -15.66 0.95 -11.23
CA ALA A 207 -15.18 1.95 -10.27
C ALA A 207 -13.86 2.63 -10.68
N ILE A 208 -13.22 2.17 -11.76
CA ILE A 208 -11.87 2.60 -12.19
C ILE A 208 -10.84 2.47 -11.03
N ALA A 209 -11.05 1.49 -10.15
CA ALA A 209 -10.30 1.30 -8.92
C ALA A 209 -9.25 0.17 -9.00
N GLY A 210 -9.15 -0.52 -10.14
CA GLY A 210 -8.21 -1.62 -10.36
C GLY A 210 -6.79 -1.16 -10.64
N LEU A 211 -5.83 -2.08 -10.51
CA LEU A 211 -4.42 -1.82 -10.86
C LEU A 211 -4.26 -1.59 -12.37
N TYR A 212 -5.15 -2.15 -13.19
CA TYR A 212 -5.07 -2.12 -14.64
C TYR A 212 -6.09 -1.20 -15.31
N SER A 213 -6.91 -0.49 -14.53
CA SER A 213 -8.01 0.34 -15.03
C SER A 213 -7.56 1.55 -15.85
N VAL A 214 -6.36 2.07 -15.63
CA VAL A 214 -5.79 3.21 -16.35
C VAL A 214 -4.53 2.78 -17.09
N ARG A 215 -4.35 3.24 -18.34
CA ARG A 215 -3.22 2.83 -19.21
C ARG A 215 -1.85 3.01 -18.54
N GLY A 216 -1.58 4.15 -17.92
CA GLY A 216 -0.31 4.42 -17.25
C GLY A 216 -0.08 3.52 -16.03
N LYS A 217 -1.12 3.28 -15.27
CA LYS A 217 -1.11 2.39 -14.11
C LYS A 217 -0.87 0.94 -14.52
N ARG A 218 -1.57 0.48 -15.58
CA ARG A 218 -1.34 -0.85 -16.15
C ARG A 218 0.10 -1.04 -16.63
N ALA A 219 0.66 -0.07 -17.35
CA ALA A 219 2.04 -0.12 -17.81
C ALA A 219 3.03 -0.16 -16.63
N PHE A 220 2.76 0.59 -15.57
CA PHE A 220 3.53 0.56 -14.33
C PHE A 220 3.57 -0.84 -13.72
N PHE A 221 2.42 -1.50 -13.53
CA PHE A 221 2.39 -2.83 -12.91
C PHE A 221 2.92 -3.93 -13.83
N PHE A 222 2.74 -3.83 -15.15
CA PHE A 222 3.26 -4.80 -16.10
C PHE A 222 4.81 -4.83 -16.14
N GLU A 223 5.45 -3.70 -15.88
CA GLU A 223 6.90 -3.62 -15.74
C GLU A 223 7.36 -3.95 -14.32
N LEU A 224 6.64 -3.45 -13.31
CA LEU A 224 7.02 -3.59 -11.90
C LEU A 224 6.97 -5.03 -11.40
N LEU A 225 5.87 -5.77 -11.70
CA LEU A 225 5.66 -7.06 -11.04
C LEU A 225 6.70 -8.11 -11.43
N PRO A 226 7.08 -8.28 -12.71
CA PRO A 226 8.19 -9.15 -13.07
C PRO A 226 9.53 -8.71 -12.46
N ALA A 227 9.80 -7.40 -12.38
CA ALA A 227 11.02 -6.88 -11.78
C ALA A 227 11.10 -7.15 -10.26
N LEU A 228 9.97 -7.04 -9.55
CA LEU A 228 9.89 -7.43 -8.14
C LEU A 228 10.07 -8.94 -7.96
N ALA A 229 9.50 -9.75 -8.86
CA ALA A 229 9.63 -11.21 -8.83
C ALA A 229 11.08 -11.66 -9.03
N GLU A 230 11.84 -11.01 -9.93
CA GLU A 230 13.26 -11.27 -10.12
C GLU A 230 14.08 -11.13 -8.81
N LYS A 231 13.60 -10.30 -7.90
CA LYS A 231 14.20 -10.08 -6.57
C LYS A 231 13.51 -10.88 -5.45
N GLY A 232 12.59 -11.78 -5.79
CA GLY A 232 11.82 -12.54 -4.80
C GLY A 232 10.89 -11.66 -3.94
N ARG A 233 10.45 -10.50 -4.46
CA ARG A 233 9.66 -9.49 -3.74
C ARG A 233 8.18 -9.48 -4.09
N ALA A 234 7.75 -10.35 -5.02
CA ALA A 234 6.34 -10.44 -5.43
C ALA A 234 5.88 -11.88 -5.62
N VAL A 235 4.61 -12.11 -5.33
CA VAL A 235 3.89 -13.35 -5.61
C VAL A 235 2.55 -13.00 -6.25
N ALA A 236 2.25 -13.60 -7.39
CA ALA A 236 0.93 -13.51 -8.02
C ALA A 236 0.24 -14.87 -7.99
N SER A 237 -1.03 -14.87 -7.69
CA SER A 237 -1.84 -16.11 -7.63
C SER A 237 -3.12 -15.95 -8.42
N CYS A 238 -3.56 -17.04 -9.03
CA CYS A 238 -4.76 -17.09 -9.85
C CYS A 238 -5.57 -18.34 -9.53
N LEU A 239 -6.88 -18.20 -9.46
CA LEU A 239 -7.84 -19.30 -9.42
C LEU A 239 -8.48 -19.41 -10.79
N ARG A 240 -8.42 -20.61 -11.38
CA ARG A 240 -9.03 -20.89 -12.69
C ARG A 240 -10.05 -22.00 -12.61
N VAL A 241 -11.02 -21.92 -13.52
CA VAL A 241 -11.99 -22.99 -13.82
C VAL A 241 -11.94 -23.22 -15.32
N GLU A 242 -11.72 -24.47 -15.75
CA GLU A 242 -11.57 -24.84 -17.17
C GLU A 242 -10.58 -23.92 -17.93
N GLY A 243 -9.48 -23.54 -17.26
CA GLY A 243 -8.46 -22.64 -17.81
C GLY A 243 -8.78 -21.14 -17.74
N PHE A 244 -10.03 -20.75 -17.45
CA PHE A 244 -10.43 -19.34 -17.33
C PHE A 244 -10.12 -18.80 -15.93
N ALA A 245 -9.40 -17.69 -15.85
CA ALA A 245 -9.12 -17.00 -14.60
C ALA A 245 -10.40 -16.36 -14.04
N ILE A 246 -10.77 -16.68 -12.81
CA ILE A 246 -11.97 -16.18 -12.13
C ILE A 246 -11.66 -15.37 -10.86
N ALA A 247 -10.44 -15.48 -10.33
CA ALA A 247 -9.92 -14.61 -9.27
C ALA A 247 -8.41 -14.51 -9.37
N TRP A 248 -7.85 -13.40 -8.89
CA TRP A 248 -6.41 -13.23 -8.79
C TRP A 248 -6.04 -12.44 -7.54
N GLU A 249 -4.82 -12.67 -7.04
CA GLU A 249 -4.28 -12.02 -5.86
C GLU A 249 -2.82 -11.65 -6.09
N LEU A 250 -2.42 -10.47 -5.62
CA LEU A 250 -1.05 -10.00 -5.64
C LEU A 250 -0.57 -9.82 -4.20
N GLY A 251 0.51 -10.50 -3.87
CA GLY A 251 1.28 -10.32 -2.65
C GLY A 251 2.62 -9.65 -2.91
N LEU A 252 3.01 -8.72 -2.04
CA LEU A 252 4.38 -8.21 -1.95
C LEU A 252 5.07 -8.88 -0.77
N LEU A 253 6.35 -9.22 -0.92
CA LEU A 253 7.15 -9.84 0.12
C LEU A 253 8.16 -8.87 0.71
N TRP A 254 8.26 -8.82 2.04
CA TRP A 254 9.28 -8.08 2.76
C TRP A 254 9.71 -8.82 4.04
N GLN A 255 10.59 -8.23 4.86
CA GLN A 255 11.20 -8.90 5.99
C GLN A 255 11.90 -10.21 5.58
N ASN A 256 12.74 -10.15 4.55
CA ASN A 256 13.41 -11.33 3.99
C ASN A 256 12.43 -12.45 3.62
N GLY A 257 11.24 -12.08 3.13
CA GLY A 257 10.17 -13.01 2.79
C GLY A 257 9.28 -13.42 3.97
N GLY A 258 9.55 -12.96 5.20
CA GLY A 258 8.77 -13.32 6.39
C GLY A 258 7.40 -12.66 6.50
N THR A 259 7.11 -11.66 5.65
CA THR A 259 5.77 -11.03 5.59
C THR A 259 5.23 -11.05 4.16
N TYR A 260 3.99 -11.53 4.02
CA TYR A 260 3.19 -11.45 2.81
C TYR A 260 2.21 -10.29 2.92
N GLY A 261 2.42 -9.23 2.16
CA GLY A 261 1.49 -8.09 2.08
C GLY A 261 0.47 -8.28 0.98
N LEU A 262 -0.79 -8.46 1.32
CA LEU A 262 -1.89 -8.62 0.36
C LEU A 262 -2.18 -7.29 -0.34
N HIS A 263 -1.49 -7.08 -1.48
CA HIS A 263 -1.54 -5.80 -2.19
C HIS A 263 -2.83 -5.62 -2.99
N ASN A 264 -3.27 -6.66 -3.69
CA ASN A 264 -4.51 -6.64 -4.45
C ASN A 264 -5.18 -8.01 -4.45
N LEU A 265 -6.51 -8.00 -4.47
CA LEU A 265 -7.37 -9.16 -4.67
C LEU A 265 -8.57 -8.72 -5.48
N ALA A 266 -8.85 -9.44 -6.56
CA ALA A 266 -10.05 -9.24 -7.37
C ALA A 266 -10.63 -10.59 -7.80
N TYR A 267 -11.91 -10.61 -8.11
CA TYR A 267 -12.60 -11.76 -8.68
C TYR A 267 -13.66 -11.28 -9.68
N ASP A 268 -13.97 -12.12 -10.63
CA ASP A 268 -15.01 -11.91 -11.62
C ASP A 268 -16.39 -12.05 -10.95
N GLU A 269 -17.22 -10.98 -11.03
CA GLU A 269 -18.51 -10.88 -10.36
C GLU A 269 -19.52 -11.95 -10.83
N ASP A 270 -19.38 -12.50 -12.04
CA ASP A 270 -20.24 -13.58 -12.53
C ASP A 270 -20.07 -14.86 -11.71
N TRP A 271 -18.89 -15.03 -11.09
CA TRP A 271 -18.56 -16.16 -10.24
C TRP A 271 -18.81 -15.94 -8.74
N LYS A 272 -19.39 -14.81 -8.33
CA LYS A 272 -19.60 -14.43 -6.92
C LYS A 272 -20.27 -15.49 -6.04
N LEU A 273 -21.17 -16.32 -6.63
CA LEU A 273 -21.85 -17.39 -5.91
C LEU A 273 -20.92 -18.50 -5.42
N HIS A 274 -19.76 -18.64 -6.04
CA HIS A 274 -18.69 -19.59 -5.67
C HIS A 274 -17.66 -18.97 -4.72
N SER A 275 -17.77 -17.66 -4.43
CA SER A 275 -16.83 -16.92 -3.56
C SER A 275 -15.36 -17.06 -3.95
N PRO A 276 -14.97 -16.93 -5.24
CA PRO A 276 -13.65 -17.30 -5.74
C PRO A 276 -12.53 -16.49 -5.08
N GLY A 277 -12.73 -15.18 -4.85
CA GLY A 277 -11.76 -14.35 -4.15
C GLY A 277 -11.48 -14.82 -2.73
N LYS A 278 -12.51 -15.32 -2.01
CA LYS A 278 -12.32 -15.87 -0.66
C LYS A 278 -11.60 -17.21 -0.69
N GLN A 279 -11.87 -18.06 -1.70
CA GLN A 279 -11.17 -19.34 -1.85
C GLN A 279 -9.70 -19.11 -2.15
N LEU A 280 -9.36 -18.19 -3.05
CA LEU A 280 -7.99 -17.84 -3.38
C LEU A 280 -7.25 -17.22 -2.17
N LEU A 281 -7.90 -16.30 -1.44
CA LEU A 281 -7.35 -15.73 -0.21
C LEU A 281 -6.99 -16.82 0.81
N VAL A 282 -7.91 -17.75 1.09
CA VAL A 282 -7.67 -18.83 2.05
C VAL A 282 -6.55 -19.77 1.57
N HIS A 283 -6.47 -20.02 0.27
CA HIS A 283 -5.36 -20.78 -0.32
C HIS A 283 -4.00 -20.09 -0.07
N ASN A 284 -3.91 -18.79 -0.32
CA ASN A 284 -2.68 -18.02 -0.10
C ASN A 284 -2.33 -17.83 1.39
N LEU A 285 -3.32 -17.74 2.28
CA LEU A 285 -3.08 -17.76 3.73
C LEU A 285 -2.51 -19.10 4.18
N ALA A 286 -3.03 -20.23 3.65
CA ALA A 286 -2.49 -21.55 3.94
C ALA A 286 -1.05 -21.71 3.45
N ALA A 287 -0.76 -21.24 2.23
CA ALA A 287 0.60 -21.22 1.68
C ALA A 287 1.53 -20.34 2.54
N SER A 288 1.08 -19.16 2.95
CA SER A 288 1.86 -18.27 3.81
C SER A 288 2.16 -18.89 5.18
N HIS A 289 1.19 -19.58 5.78
CA HIS A 289 1.42 -20.33 7.03
C HIS A 289 2.47 -21.43 6.83
N ALA A 290 2.36 -22.24 5.76
CA ALA A 290 3.32 -23.29 5.44
C ALA A 290 4.74 -22.77 5.18
N GLU A 291 4.84 -21.54 4.67
CA GLU A 291 6.11 -20.85 4.40
C GLU A 291 6.64 -20.06 5.62
N GLY A 292 5.97 -20.15 6.77
CA GLY A 292 6.37 -19.44 8.00
C GLY A 292 6.21 -17.93 7.92
N ARG A 293 5.24 -17.42 7.14
CA ARG A 293 5.03 -15.98 6.93
C ARG A 293 3.86 -15.45 7.75
N SER A 294 4.02 -14.24 8.27
CA SER A 294 2.90 -13.40 8.70
C SER A 294 2.24 -12.72 7.51
N VAL A 295 0.98 -12.31 7.65
CA VAL A 295 0.25 -11.62 6.57
C VAL A 295 -0.16 -10.22 7.01
N ASP A 296 0.19 -9.23 6.18
CA ASP A 296 -0.32 -7.87 6.28
C ASP A 296 -1.37 -7.64 5.18
N PHE A 297 -2.62 -7.47 5.57
CA PHE A 297 -3.71 -7.18 4.65
C PHE A 297 -3.68 -5.75 4.11
N LEU A 298 -2.70 -4.95 4.51
CA LEU A 298 -2.51 -3.55 4.18
C LEU A 298 -3.67 -2.63 4.65
N PRO A 299 -3.43 -1.33 4.77
CA PRO A 299 -4.43 -0.40 5.28
C PRO A 299 -5.74 -0.39 4.47
N GLY A 300 -6.87 -0.50 5.13
CA GLY A 300 -8.19 -0.45 4.50
C GLY A 300 -9.31 -1.02 5.38
N HIS A 301 -10.56 -0.68 5.03
CA HIS A 301 -11.75 -1.05 5.81
C HIS A 301 -12.60 -2.12 5.10
N LEU A 302 -11.97 -3.18 4.60
CA LEU A 302 -12.71 -4.28 3.98
C LEU A 302 -13.04 -5.35 5.03
N ASP A 303 -14.32 -5.75 5.10
CA ASP A 303 -14.83 -6.70 6.10
C ASP A 303 -14.06 -8.02 6.15
N TYR A 304 -13.60 -8.52 5.00
CA TYR A 304 -12.85 -9.77 4.96
C TYR A 304 -11.51 -9.65 5.69
N LYS A 305 -10.82 -8.49 5.61
CA LYS A 305 -9.55 -8.26 6.31
C LYS A 305 -9.74 -8.41 7.81
N GLN A 306 -10.84 -7.87 8.35
CA GLN A 306 -11.15 -7.95 9.78
C GLN A 306 -11.43 -9.40 10.22
N LYS A 307 -12.05 -10.19 9.36
CA LYS A 307 -12.37 -11.60 9.68
C LYS A 307 -11.13 -12.47 9.82
N PHE A 308 -10.09 -12.18 9.04
CA PHE A 308 -8.86 -12.97 9.03
C PHE A 308 -7.73 -12.36 9.87
N ALA A 309 -7.85 -11.12 10.33
CA ALA A 309 -6.82 -10.46 11.12
C ALA A 309 -6.77 -10.99 12.57
N THR A 310 -5.57 -11.18 13.10
CA THR A 310 -5.32 -11.47 14.52
C THR A 310 -5.11 -10.20 15.34
N ARG A 311 -4.59 -9.14 14.71
CA ARG A 311 -4.35 -7.84 15.34
C ARG A 311 -4.51 -6.67 14.36
N TYR A 312 -4.60 -5.46 14.93
CA TYR A 312 -4.77 -4.22 14.19
C TYR A 312 -3.73 -3.21 14.64
N GLU A 313 -3.17 -2.47 13.68
CA GLU A 313 -2.26 -1.36 13.99
C GLU A 313 -2.76 -0.06 13.35
N PRO A 314 -2.64 1.09 14.04
CA PRO A 314 -2.94 2.38 13.45
C PRO A 314 -1.88 2.74 12.41
N VAL A 315 -2.35 3.33 11.31
CA VAL A 315 -1.49 3.94 10.29
C VAL A 315 -1.75 5.44 10.31
N ARG A 316 -0.68 6.19 10.48
CA ARG A 316 -0.75 7.60 10.81
C ARG A 316 -0.41 8.49 9.62
N GLU A 317 -0.91 9.71 9.68
CA GLU A 317 -0.62 10.78 8.76
C GLU A 317 -0.22 12.02 9.56
N LEU A 318 0.84 12.69 9.11
CA LEU A 318 1.39 13.86 9.77
C LEU A 318 1.61 14.98 8.74
N HIS A 319 1.13 16.18 9.07
CA HIS A 319 1.48 17.40 8.37
C HIS A 319 2.24 18.30 9.33
N TRP A 320 3.44 18.67 8.98
CA TRP A 320 4.22 19.71 9.64
C TRP A 320 4.05 21.04 8.92
N PHE A 321 4.00 22.13 9.66
CA PHE A 321 3.83 23.46 9.10
C PHE A 321 4.92 24.41 9.62
N ARG A 322 5.49 25.19 8.68
CA ARG A 322 6.37 26.29 9.05
C ARG A 322 5.61 27.33 9.87
N ARG A 323 6.25 27.91 10.87
CA ARG A 323 5.72 29.06 11.62
C ARG A 323 5.78 30.33 10.76
N SER A 324 4.87 30.48 9.82
CA SER A 324 4.76 31.62 8.91
C SER A 324 3.30 31.81 8.47
N ALA A 325 2.97 32.98 7.93
CA ALA A 325 1.61 33.27 7.43
C ALA A 325 1.17 32.24 6.37
N ARG A 326 2.06 31.85 5.45
CA ARG A 326 1.78 30.82 4.42
C ARG A 326 1.62 29.44 5.02
N GLY A 327 2.44 29.06 6.01
CA GLY A 327 2.30 27.79 6.72
C GLY A 327 0.99 27.70 7.51
N PHE A 328 0.58 28.79 8.15
CA PHE A 328 -0.71 28.88 8.85
C PHE A 328 -1.89 28.78 7.88
N LEU A 329 -1.79 29.45 6.73
CA LEU A 329 -2.82 29.36 5.69
C LEU A 329 -2.90 27.94 5.10
N ALA A 330 -1.76 27.30 4.80
CA ALA A 330 -1.73 25.91 4.35
C ALA A 330 -2.42 24.98 5.37
N ARG A 331 -2.15 25.16 6.68
CA ARG A 331 -2.82 24.42 7.73
C ARG A 331 -4.35 24.60 7.72
N LYS A 332 -4.83 25.85 7.61
CA LYS A 332 -6.27 26.13 7.54
C LYS A 332 -6.94 25.48 6.32
N LEU A 333 -6.29 25.58 5.17
CA LEU A 333 -6.82 24.99 3.92
C LEU A 333 -6.85 23.46 3.97
N ILE A 334 -5.84 22.81 4.52
CA ILE A 334 -5.82 21.37 4.72
C ILE A 334 -6.93 20.95 5.69
N LEU A 335 -7.11 21.66 6.81
CA LEU A 335 -8.21 21.41 7.75
C LEU A 335 -9.58 21.60 7.11
N LEU A 336 -9.76 22.64 6.30
CA LEU A 336 -11.00 22.88 5.56
C LEU A 336 -11.28 21.73 4.57
N ASN A 337 -10.28 21.33 3.79
CA ASN A 337 -10.39 20.20 2.86
C ASN A 337 -10.78 18.92 3.59
N MET A 338 -10.13 18.60 4.73
CA MET A 338 -10.49 17.44 5.56
C MET A 338 -11.95 17.50 6.04
N ARG A 339 -12.46 18.70 6.42
CA ARG A 339 -13.87 18.87 6.85
C ARG A 339 -14.84 18.67 5.69
N ILE A 340 -14.52 19.21 4.52
CA ILE A 340 -15.32 19.04 3.30
C ILE A 340 -15.37 17.57 2.89
N ARG A 341 -14.23 16.90 2.80
CA ARG A 341 -14.15 15.46 2.51
C ARG A 341 -15.00 14.66 3.50
N ARG A 342 -14.88 14.92 4.81
CA ARG A 342 -15.66 14.23 5.84
C ARG A 342 -17.17 14.42 5.64
N ARG A 343 -17.64 15.63 5.26
CA ARG A 343 -19.05 15.91 4.97
C ARG A 343 -19.54 15.18 3.72
N ILE A 344 -18.74 15.17 2.65
CA ILE A 344 -19.08 14.48 1.41
C ILE A 344 -19.15 12.97 1.70
N MET A 345 -18.15 12.43 2.37
CA MET A 345 -18.07 11.01 2.71
C MET A 345 -19.18 10.54 3.64
N SER A 346 -19.62 11.37 4.61
CA SER A 346 -20.75 11.02 5.49
C SER A 346 -22.10 10.95 4.75
N ARG A 347 -22.21 11.52 3.55
CA ARG A 347 -23.42 11.48 2.72
C ARG A 347 -23.42 10.31 1.72
N ALA A 348 -22.25 9.71 1.44
CA ALA A 348 -22.13 8.57 0.56
C ALA A 348 -22.40 7.26 1.31
N LYS A 349 -23.33 6.41 0.83
CA LYS A 349 -23.69 5.14 1.47
C LYS A 349 -23.28 3.93 0.61
N GLY A 350 -22.85 2.84 1.27
CA GLY A 350 -22.68 1.52 0.67
C GLY A 350 -21.43 1.28 -0.17
N ARG A 351 -21.48 0.37 -1.15
CA ARG A 351 -20.35 -0.05 -2.00
C ARG A 351 -19.77 1.08 -2.83
N ALA A 352 -20.61 2.02 -3.28
CA ALA A 352 -20.20 3.26 -3.95
C ALA A 352 -19.31 4.13 -3.06
N TYR A 353 -19.38 3.99 -1.74
CA TYR A 353 -18.58 4.74 -0.78
C TYR A 353 -17.10 4.35 -0.81
N ALA A 354 -16.76 3.07 -0.85
CA ALA A 354 -15.37 2.62 -0.92
C ALA A 354 -14.71 2.99 -2.26
N ALA A 355 -15.42 2.79 -3.37
CA ALA A 355 -15.00 3.19 -4.71
C ALA A 355 -14.89 4.72 -4.83
N PHE A 356 -15.85 5.46 -4.27
CA PHE A 356 -15.83 6.91 -4.23
C PHE A 356 -14.68 7.44 -3.36
N GLN A 357 -14.36 6.79 -2.24
CA GLN A 357 -13.24 7.17 -1.38
C GLN A 357 -11.91 7.03 -2.09
N GLN A 358 -11.71 5.95 -2.83
CA GLN A 358 -10.51 5.71 -3.62
C GLN A 358 -10.42 6.69 -4.80
N ASN A 359 -11.50 6.90 -5.54
CA ASN A 359 -11.54 7.86 -6.64
C ASN A 359 -11.47 9.32 -6.17
N LEU A 360 -12.04 9.65 -5.01
CA LEU A 360 -11.94 11.01 -4.45
C LEU A 360 -10.54 11.34 -3.99
N ASP A 361 -9.82 10.37 -3.41
CA ASP A 361 -8.41 10.54 -3.03
C ASP A 361 -7.52 10.68 -4.28
N GLU A 362 -7.83 9.96 -5.36
CA GLU A 362 -7.20 10.07 -6.68
C GLU A 362 -7.52 11.42 -7.36
N TYR A 363 -8.79 11.80 -7.37
CA TYR A 363 -9.29 13.04 -7.97
C TYR A 363 -8.79 14.29 -7.24
N LEU A 364 -8.70 14.28 -5.92
CA LEU A 364 -8.23 15.42 -5.11
C LEU A 364 -6.71 15.43 -4.91
N GLY A 365 -6.02 14.30 -5.18
CA GLY A 365 -4.57 14.23 -5.30
C GLY A 365 -4.05 14.67 -6.69
N ALA A 366 -4.92 14.62 -7.71
CA ALA A 366 -4.59 14.88 -9.11
C ALA A 366 -4.90 16.33 -9.56
N PHE A 367 -5.49 17.20 -8.73
CA PHE A 367 -5.68 18.59 -9.13
C PHE A 367 -4.36 19.35 -9.10
N PRO A 368 -3.72 19.56 -10.27
CA PRO A 368 -3.00 20.80 -10.48
C PRO A 368 -4.06 21.88 -10.48
N VAL A 369 -3.98 22.82 -9.58
CA VAL A 369 -4.68 24.11 -9.76
C VAL A 369 -3.98 24.78 -10.92
N ASP A 370 -4.42 24.50 -12.14
CA ASP A 370 -4.10 25.35 -13.28
C ASP A 370 -4.74 26.70 -13.01
N SER A 371 -3.89 27.62 -12.58
CA SER A 371 -4.16 29.04 -12.61
C SER A 371 -4.15 29.51 -14.09
N LYS A 372 -5.27 29.37 -14.77
CA LYS A 372 -5.62 30.23 -15.89
C LYS A 372 -6.93 30.94 -15.56
N GLY A 373 -6.82 32.19 -15.19
CA GLY A 373 -7.87 33.14 -14.91
C GLY A 373 -7.29 34.28 -14.14
#